data_8674a765784581cd764c2a4ac2a19b48
#
_entry.id   8674a765784581cd764c2a4ac2a19b48
#
_cell.length_a   1.000
_cell.length_b   1.000
_cell.length_c   1.000
_cell.angle_alpha   90.00
_cell.angle_beta   90.00
_cell.angle_gamma   90.00
#
_symmetry.space_group_name_H-M   'P 1'
#
loop_
_entity.id
_entity.type
_entity.pdbx_description
1 polymer ?
#
loop_
_entity_poly.entity_id
_entity_poly.type
_entity_poly.pdbx_seq_one_letter_code
_entity_poly.pdbx_strand_id
1 'polypeptide(L)'
;MQFVSPNWVDESIKKLYSNNQIGLTGPLDLGRLNINKDHSPGGEKFIQTQSFVSRKHMDIFGFYFTEEIRNWYCDDWITKVYYPNHFYQLKHYVINKGGSPRYEISGTLEKNDPVKVKCNELIHQGKDKLEKFINSNAL
;
A
#
# COMPACT_ATOMS: atom_id res chain seq x y z
N MET A 1 1.65 12.16 13.17
CA MET A 1 1.29 10.73 13.22
C MET A 1 1.65 10.14 14.57
N GLN A 2 0.77 9.34 15.14
CA GLN A 2 1.00 8.68 16.41
C GLN A 2 0.72 7.18 16.27
N PHE A 3 1.71 6.36 16.62
CA PHE A 3 1.53 4.91 16.72
C PHE A 3 0.83 4.58 18.04
N VAL A 4 -0.29 3.90 17.95
CA VAL A 4 -1.13 3.55 19.10
C VAL A 4 -0.74 2.19 19.67
N SER A 5 -0.23 1.31 18.81
CA SER A 5 0.14 -0.06 19.19
C SER A 5 1.66 -0.22 19.24
N PRO A 6 2.20 -0.84 20.30
CA PRO A 6 3.61 -1.23 20.34
C PRO A 6 3.88 -2.44 19.42
N ASN A 7 5.14 -2.71 19.14
CA ASN A 7 5.60 -3.91 18.42
C ASN A 7 5.09 -4.06 16.98
N TRP A 8 4.56 -3.03 16.37
CA TRP A 8 4.04 -3.10 14.99
C TRP A 8 5.15 -3.43 13.97
N VAL A 9 6.38 -3.00 14.22
CA VAL A 9 7.53 -3.31 13.34
C VAL A 9 7.84 -4.79 13.40
N ASP A 10 7.97 -5.36 14.60
CA ASP A 10 8.27 -6.79 14.78
C ASP A 10 7.18 -7.67 14.17
N GLU A 11 5.92 -7.30 14.35
CA GLU A 11 4.78 -8.03 13.78
C GLU A 11 4.76 -7.92 12.25
N SER A 12 5.10 -6.76 11.69
CA SER A 12 5.25 -6.59 10.24
C SER A 12 6.33 -7.50 9.68
N ILE A 13 7.48 -7.54 10.33
CA ILE A 13 8.60 -8.42 9.92
C ILE A 13 8.17 -9.88 9.96
N LYS A 14 7.54 -10.33 11.05
CA LYS A 14 7.06 -11.72 11.19
C LYS A 14 6.06 -12.08 10.09
N LYS A 15 5.12 -11.20 9.78
CA LYS A 15 4.14 -11.43 8.71
C LYS A 15 4.80 -11.61 7.35
N LEU A 16 5.77 -10.77 7.03
CA LEU A 16 6.47 -10.88 5.75
C LEU A 16 7.36 -12.13 5.69
N TYR A 17 8.07 -12.46 6.75
CA TYR A 17 8.88 -13.69 6.80
C TYR A 17 8.04 -14.94 6.63
N SER A 18 6.83 -14.97 7.20
CA SER A 18 5.89 -16.10 7.05
C SER A 18 5.34 -16.25 5.63
N ASN A 19 5.55 -15.25 4.78
CA ASN A 19 5.03 -15.18 3.41
C ASN A 19 6.14 -14.92 2.38
N ASN A 20 7.29 -15.55 2.58
CA ASN A 20 8.46 -15.46 1.69
C ASN A 20 9.00 -14.04 1.52
N GLN A 21 8.74 -13.15 2.46
CA GLN A 21 9.10 -11.74 2.43
C GLN A 21 8.46 -10.95 1.27
N ILE A 22 7.44 -11.51 0.63
CA ILE A 22 6.73 -10.84 -0.47
C ILE A 22 5.37 -10.40 0.03
N GLY A 23 5.09 -9.11 -0.06
CA GLY A 23 3.78 -8.58 0.28
C GLY A 23 3.82 -7.21 0.91
N LEU A 24 2.64 -6.75 1.22
CA LEU A 24 2.37 -5.47 1.87
C LEU A 24 1.71 -5.70 3.21
N THR A 25 2.19 -5.03 4.22
CA THR A 25 1.57 -4.99 5.54
C THR A 25 1.78 -3.61 6.18
N GLY A 26 1.49 -3.45 7.43
CA GLY A 26 1.69 -2.22 8.18
C GLY A 26 0.51 -1.91 9.09
N PRO A 27 0.64 -0.93 9.98
CA PRO A 27 -0.45 -0.51 10.84
C PRO A 27 -1.56 0.17 10.05
N LEU A 28 -2.76 0.11 10.57
CA LEU A 28 -3.95 0.68 9.94
C LEU A 28 -4.26 2.06 10.52
N ASP A 29 -4.67 2.98 9.68
CA ASP A 29 -5.06 4.33 10.09
C ASP A 29 -6.47 4.31 10.67
N LEU A 30 -6.59 4.53 11.98
CA LEU A 30 -7.87 4.56 12.68
C LEU A 30 -8.81 5.64 12.14
N GLY A 31 -8.27 6.78 11.70
CA GLY A 31 -9.08 7.84 11.12
C GLY A 31 -9.83 7.38 9.88
N ARG A 32 -9.17 6.61 9.03
CA ARG A 32 -9.78 6.05 7.83
C ARG A 32 -10.79 4.95 8.16
N LEU A 33 -10.44 4.04 9.06
CA LEU A 33 -11.32 2.94 9.49
C LEU A 33 -12.63 3.45 10.09
N ASN A 34 -12.60 4.60 10.76
CA ASN A 34 -13.76 5.20 11.40
C ASN A 34 -14.70 5.94 10.43
N ILE A 35 -14.28 6.17 9.18
CA ILE A 35 -15.13 6.84 8.18
C ILE A 35 -16.29 5.94 7.76
N ASN A 36 -15.99 4.77 7.24
CA ASN A 36 -16.96 3.73 6.91
C ASN A 36 -16.25 2.41 6.58
N LYS A 37 -17.03 1.36 6.37
CA LYS A 37 -16.52 0.00 6.08
C LYS A 37 -15.71 -0.06 4.78
N ASP A 38 -15.97 0.81 3.81
CA ASP A 38 -15.27 0.80 2.52
C ASP A 38 -13.77 1.12 2.66
N HIS A 39 -13.39 1.82 3.72
CA HIS A 39 -12.00 2.16 4.03
C HIS A 39 -11.26 1.09 4.84
N SER A 40 -11.95 0.04 5.24
CA SER A 40 -11.35 -1.11 5.95
C SER A 40 -10.84 -2.15 4.96
N PRO A 41 -9.88 -3.01 5.38
CA PRO A 41 -9.48 -4.14 4.54
C PRO A 41 -10.68 -4.97 4.08
N GLY A 42 -10.78 -5.19 2.79
CA GLY A 42 -11.94 -5.81 2.16
C GLY A 42 -12.94 -4.83 1.55
N GLY A 43 -12.88 -3.56 1.90
CA GLY A 43 -13.72 -2.52 1.31
C GLY A 43 -13.16 -1.96 0.01
N GLU A 44 -14.04 -1.36 -0.80
CA GLU A 44 -13.67 -0.83 -2.13
C GLU A 44 -12.70 0.35 -2.09
N LYS A 45 -12.73 1.12 -1.00
CA LYS A 45 -11.91 2.32 -0.82
C LYS A 45 -10.70 2.07 0.08
N PHE A 46 -10.41 0.82 0.38
CA PHE A 46 -9.28 0.49 1.23
C PHE A 46 -7.96 0.86 0.55
N ILE A 47 -7.13 1.59 1.27
CA ILE A 47 -5.72 1.83 0.93
C ILE A 47 -4.86 1.72 2.19
N GLN A 48 -3.70 1.12 2.06
CA GLN A 48 -2.71 1.00 3.14
C GLN A 48 -1.84 2.26 3.14
N THR A 49 -2.20 3.23 3.98
CA THR A 49 -1.51 4.53 4.03
C THR A 49 -0.15 4.46 4.73
N GLN A 50 0.05 3.46 5.57
CA GLN A 50 1.31 3.21 6.27
C GLN A 50 1.88 1.89 5.79
N SER A 51 2.48 1.91 4.61
CA SER A 51 2.98 0.70 3.97
C SER A 51 4.28 0.20 4.61
N PHE A 52 4.38 -1.11 4.76
CA PHE A 52 5.58 -1.81 5.22
C PHE A 52 5.83 -2.99 4.27
N VAL A 53 6.99 -2.99 3.64
CA VAL A 53 7.42 -4.03 2.69
C VAL A 53 8.82 -4.50 3.03
N SER A 54 9.19 -5.68 2.54
CA SER A 54 10.56 -6.13 2.64
C SER A 54 11.41 -5.54 1.51
N ARG A 55 12.71 -5.77 1.58
CA ARG A 55 13.64 -5.39 0.51
C ARG A 55 13.31 -6.04 -0.85
N LYS A 56 12.65 -7.17 -0.84
CA LYS A 56 12.20 -7.83 -2.09
C LYS A 56 11.30 -6.94 -2.93
N HIS A 57 10.56 -6.02 -2.32
CA HIS A 57 9.81 -5.02 -3.06
C HIS A 57 10.71 -4.22 -4.00
N MET A 58 11.88 -3.81 -3.54
CA MET A 58 12.87 -3.11 -4.38
C MET A 58 13.44 -4.02 -5.46
N ASP A 59 13.64 -5.29 -5.16
CA ASP A 59 14.14 -6.28 -6.14
C ASP A 59 13.11 -6.52 -7.26
N ILE A 60 11.82 -6.49 -6.92
CA ILE A 60 10.72 -6.68 -7.87
C ILE A 60 10.52 -5.46 -8.75
N PHE A 61 10.45 -4.28 -8.15
CA PHE A 61 9.99 -3.06 -8.83
C PHE A 61 11.12 -2.07 -9.16
N GLY A 62 12.23 -2.11 -8.43
CA GLY A 62 13.33 -1.16 -8.59
C GLY A 62 13.11 0.18 -7.88
N PHE A 63 11.96 0.37 -7.24
CA PHE A 63 11.59 1.60 -6.52
C PHE A 63 10.59 1.26 -5.40
N TYR A 64 10.45 2.16 -4.44
CA TYR A 64 9.39 2.03 -3.41
C TYR A 64 8.05 2.51 -3.98
N PHE A 65 8.00 3.74 -4.44
CA PHE A 65 6.90 4.32 -5.21
C PHE A 65 7.39 4.73 -6.58
N THR A 66 6.56 4.54 -7.60
CA THR A 66 6.93 4.92 -8.96
C THR A 66 7.06 6.45 -9.11
N GLU A 67 8.07 6.88 -9.85
CA GLU A 67 8.29 8.30 -10.16
C GLU A 67 7.21 8.89 -11.08
N GLU A 68 6.45 8.05 -11.76
CA GLU A 68 5.38 8.46 -12.67
C GLU A 68 4.13 8.96 -11.93
N ILE A 69 4.01 8.66 -10.63
CA ILE A 69 2.94 9.16 -9.76
C ILE A 69 3.58 9.97 -8.63
N ARG A 70 3.20 11.24 -8.54
CA ARG A 70 3.72 12.13 -7.50
C ARG A 70 2.64 12.37 -6.44
N ASN A 71 2.98 12.12 -5.19
CA ASN A 71 2.19 12.43 -4.00
C ASN A 71 0.88 11.64 -3.89
N TRP A 72 -0.14 11.96 -4.68
CA TRP A 72 -1.44 11.29 -4.61
C TRP A 72 -1.44 10.00 -5.43
N TYR A 73 -2.21 9.03 -5.01
CA TYR A 73 -2.34 7.69 -5.60
C TYR A 73 -1.15 6.73 -5.38
N CYS A 74 -0.08 7.15 -4.70
CA CYS A 74 1.02 6.21 -4.36
C CYS A 74 0.53 5.08 -3.46
N ASP A 75 -0.29 5.42 -2.46
CA ASP A 75 -0.87 4.43 -1.55
C ASP A 75 -1.88 3.52 -2.26
N ASP A 76 -2.62 4.06 -3.23
CA ASP A 76 -3.51 3.29 -4.10
C ASP A 76 -2.72 2.28 -4.91
N TRP A 77 -1.62 2.72 -5.52
CA TRP A 77 -0.77 1.86 -6.34
C TRP A 77 -0.21 0.70 -5.53
N ILE A 78 0.48 0.97 -4.42
CA ILE A 78 1.12 -0.08 -3.63
C ILE A 78 0.09 -1.05 -3.03
N THR A 79 -1.05 -0.52 -2.57
CA THR A 79 -2.11 -1.35 -2.04
C THR A 79 -2.66 -2.29 -3.11
N LYS A 80 -3.05 -1.76 -4.27
CA LYS A 80 -3.72 -2.55 -5.31
C LYS A 80 -2.79 -3.52 -6.03
N VAL A 81 -1.50 -3.24 -6.07
CA VAL A 81 -0.53 -4.19 -6.62
C VAL A 81 -0.48 -5.46 -5.78
N TYR A 82 -0.51 -5.34 -4.46
CA TYR A 82 -0.41 -6.48 -3.55
C TYR A 82 -1.76 -7.08 -3.13
N TYR A 83 -2.81 -6.29 -3.12
CA TYR A 83 -4.12 -6.73 -2.65
C TYR A 83 -4.87 -7.52 -3.73
N PRO A 84 -5.61 -8.59 -3.39
CA PRO A 84 -5.79 -9.16 -2.05
C PRO A 84 -4.79 -10.25 -1.68
N ASN A 85 -4.08 -10.84 -2.66
CA ASN A 85 -3.36 -12.09 -2.47
C ASN A 85 -2.07 -11.98 -1.65
N HIS A 86 -1.47 -10.79 -1.64
CA HIS A 86 -0.19 -10.52 -0.97
C HIS A 86 -0.28 -9.35 0.02
N PHE A 87 -1.46 -9.07 0.50
CA PHE A 87 -1.71 -8.13 1.58
C PHE A 87 -1.95 -8.89 2.89
N TYR A 88 -1.28 -8.48 3.95
CA TYR A 88 -1.33 -9.15 5.25
C TYR A 88 -1.72 -8.13 6.33
N GLN A 89 -2.96 -8.24 6.80
CA GLN A 89 -3.51 -7.33 7.80
C GLN A 89 -2.82 -7.51 9.15
N LEU A 90 -2.42 -6.40 9.75
CA LEU A 90 -2.04 -6.33 11.16
C LEU A 90 -3.17 -5.77 12.01
N LYS A 91 -3.17 -6.14 13.29
CA LYS A 91 -4.05 -5.53 14.31
C LYS A 91 -3.29 -4.46 15.10
N HIS A 92 -2.59 -3.61 14.38
CA HIS A 92 -1.85 -2.47 14.93
C HIS A 92 -2.34 -1.20 14.25
N TYR A 93 -2.35 -0.09 14.99
CA TYR A 93 -3.02 1.11 14.53
C TYR A 93 -2.14 2.33 14.67
N VAL A 94 -2.39 3.31 13.81
CA VAL A 94 -1.84 4.65 13.89
C VAL A 94 -2.98 5.66 13.84
N ILE A 95 -2.74 6.83 14.41
CA ILE A 95 -3.61 7.99 14.27
C ILE A 95 -2.83 9.05 13.52
N ASN A 96 -3.36 9.48 12.38
CA ASN A 96 -2.83 10.62 11.68
C ASN A 96 -3.43 11.89 12.31
N LYS A 97 -2.62 12.54 13.16
CA LYS A 97 -3.04 13.79 13.79
C LYS A 97 -2.79 14.93 12.83
N GLY A 98 -3.81 15.25 12.10
CA GLY A 98 -4.12 16.44 11.36
C GLY A 98 -3.01 17.36 10.87
N GLY A 99 -3.36 18.26 10.08
CA GLY A 99 -2.53 19.26 9.44
C GLY A 99 -2.99 19.47 8.01
N SER A 100 -2.61 20.59 7.45
CA SER A 100 -2.82 20.83 6.03
C SER A 100 -1.84 20.02 5.19
N PRO A 101 -2.20 19.61 3.98
CA PRO A 101 -1.25 18.99 3.06
C PRO A 101 -0.02 19.87 2.87
N ARG A 102 1.17 19.27 2.94
CA ARG A 102 2.45 19.98 2.79
C ARG A 102 2.98 19.96 1.37
N TYR A 103 2.20 19.42 0.44
CA TYR A 103 2.61 19.25 -0.95
C TYR A 103 1.40 19.47 -1.86
N GLU A 104 1.67 19.80 -3.08
CA GLU A 104 0.66 19.94 -4.11
C GLU A 104 0.10 18.56 -4.48
N ILE A 105 -1.23 18.45 -4.55
CA ILE A 105 -1.91 17.22 -4.93
C ILE A 105 -1.93 17.15 -6.46
N SER A 106 -1.38 16.05 -7.01
CA SER A 106 -1.46 15.76 -8.43
C SER A 106 -2.73 14.96 -8.71
N GLY A 107 -3.59 15.49 -9.56
CA GLY A 107 -4.81 14.81 -9.95
C GLY A 107 -6.05 15.25 -9.17
N THR A 108 -7.18 14.67 -9.55
CA THR A 108 -8.49 14.95 -8.98
C THR A 108 -9.18 13.63 -8.60
N LEU A 109 -10.37 13.73 -7.97
CA LEU A 109 -11.21 12.56 -7.68
C LEU A 109 -12.10 12.16 -8.87
N GLU A 110 -12.02 12.86 -9.99
CA GLU A 110 -12.82 12.56 -11.16
C GLU A 110 -12.43 11.24 -11.81
N LYS A 111 -13.43 10.53 -12.35
CA LYS A 111 -13.25 9.19 -12.93
C LYS A 111 -12.25 9.18 -14.10
N ASN A 112 -12.18 10.25 -14.87
CA ASN A 112 -11.34 10.37 -16.06
C ASN A 112 -10.05 11.17 -15.82
N ASP A 113 -9.66 11.37 -14.55
CA ASP A 113 -8.40 12.03 -14.23
C ASP A 113 -7.23 11.29 -14.87
N PRO A 114 -6.37 11.98 -15.65
CA PRO A 114 -5.21 11.34 -16.29
C PRO A 114 -4.27 10.65 -15.29
N VAL A 115 -4.10 11.20 -14.10
CA VAL A 115 -3.26 10.59 -13.05
C VAL A 115 -3.87 9.27 -12.57
N LYS A 116 -5.19 9.23 -12.41
CA LYS A 116 -5.91 8.02 -12.01
C LYS A 116 -5.85 6.95 -13.09
N VAL A 117 -6.01 7.33 -14.36
CA VAL A 117 -5.87 6.41 -15.49
C VAL A 117 -4.45 5.83 -15.53
N LYS A 118 -3.44 6.69 -15.39
CA LYS A 118 -2.04 6.27 -15.34
C LYS A 118 -1.76 5.34 -14.16
N CYS A 119 -2.32 5.63 -13.00
CA CYS A 119 -2.21 4.78 -11.83
C CYS A 119 -2.76 3.38 -12.11
N ASN A 120 -3.91 3.26 -12.75
CA ASN A 120 -4.50 1.96 -13.10
C ASN A 120 -3.61 1.16 -14.06
N GLU A 121 -3.00 1.81 -15.05
CA GLU A 121 -2.02 1.15 -15.94
C GLU A 121 -0.82 0.63 -15.16
N LEU A 122 -0.28 1.44 -14.26
CA LEU A 122 0.87 1.08 -13.44
C LEU A 122 0.55 -0.03 -12.44
N ILE A 123 -0.69 -0.11 -11.96
CA ILE A 123 -1.15 -1.23 -11.12
C ILE A 123 -1.12 -2.53 -11.91
N HIS A 124 -1.63 -2.55 -13.14
CA HIS A 124 -1.59 -3.74 -13.98
C HIS A 124 -0.15 -4.19 -14.26
N GLN A 125 0.71 -3.26 -14.63
CA GLN A 125 2.13 -3.54 -14.84
C GLN A 125 2.80 -4.08 -13.58
N GLY A 126 2.47 -3.51 -12.42
CA GLY A 126 3.00 -3.94 -11.13
C GLY A 126 2.57 -5.36 -10.77
N LYS A 127 1.31 -5.70 -10.98
CA LYS A 127 0.80 -7.06 -10.75
C LYS A 127 1.51 -8.07 -11.64
N ASP A 128 1.73 -7.75 -12.91
CA ASP A 128 2.45 -8.62 -13.83
C ASP A 128 3.90 -8.85 -13.40
N LYS A 129 4.59 -7.79 -12.97
CA LYS A 129 5.96 -7.90 -12.44
C LYS A 129 6.02 -8.78 -11.21
N LEU A 130 5.06 -8.61 -10.30
CA LEU A 130 4.99 -9.39 -9.06
C LEU A 130 4.79 -10.88 -9.36
N GLU A 131 3.84 -11.22 -10.23
CA GLU A 131 3.57 -12.60 -10.62
C GLU A 131 4.76 -13.24 -11.33
N LYS A 132 5.39 -12.53 -12.23
CA LYS A 132 6.60 -13.01 -12.93
C LYS A 132 7.74 -13.28 -11.95
N PHE A 133 7.93 -12.40 -10.97
CA PHE A 133 8.95 -12.59 -9.95
C PHE A 133 8.67 -13.83 -9.09
N ILE A 134 7.45 -14.02 -8.64
CA ILE A 134 7.03 -15.16 -7.83
C ILE A 134 7.23 -16.46 -8.64
N ASN A 135 6.77 -16.51 -9.87
CA ASN A 135 6.89 -17.68 -10.73
C ASN A 135 8.34 -18.03 -11.05
N SER A 136 9.19 -17.03 -11.30
CA SER A 136 10.60 -17.23 -11.62
C SER A 136 11.43 -17.72 -10.44
N ASN A 137 11.02 -17.42 -9.21
CA ASN A 137 11.74 -17.78 -8.00
C ASN A 137 11.16 -19.03 -7.30
N ALA A 138 10.21 -19.71 -7.94
CA ALA A 138 9.60 -20.96 -7.44
C ALA A 138 9.12 -20.87 -5.99
N LEU A 139 8.53 -19.76 -5.63
CA LEU A 139 8.03 -19.49 -4.28
C LEU A 139 6.66 -20.11 -4.05
#